data_16ce068ba981e8eae73f94a2ceca0b5b
#
_entry.id   16ce068ba981e8eae73f94a2ceca0b5b
#
_cell.length_a   1.000
_cell.length_b   1.000
_cell.length_c   1.000
_cell.angle_alpha   90.00
_cell.angle_beta   90.00
_cell.angle_gamma   90.00
#
_symmetry.space_group_name_H-M   'P 1'
#
loop_
_entity.id
_entity.type
_entity.pdbx_description
1 polymer ?
#
loop_
_entity_poly.entity_id
_entity_poly.type
_entity_poly.pdbx_seq_one_letter_code
_entity_poly.pdbx_strand_id
1 'polypeptide(L)'
;MATDNETAAGNDAIFSLEQMRGAYEHRALWLHYLAEKAVEDGENGPLHQAIRKCGLYHADVRFAPFTTMDAFDEVFQSEPAKSVFEMETIEKNDDTLSIDFHYCPLVEAWKKLGLPQDEISALCDIAMDGDRGIIEGLGCLKFDLPKTI
;
A
#
# COMPACT_ATOMS: atom_id res chain seq x y z
N MET A 1 -19.68 28.00 -39.67
CA MET A 1 -19.61 26.54 -39.55
C MET A 1 -18.91 26.22 -38.27
N ALA A 2 -19.69 25.94 -37.25
CA ALA A 2 -19.13 25.52 -35.99
C ALA A 2 -18.73 24.07 -36.08
N THR A 3 -17.46 23.78 -35.96
CA THR A 3 -17.00 22.43 -35.68
C THR A 3 -17.00 22.33 -34.16
N ASP A 4 -18.01 21.72 -33.64
CA ASP A 4 -18.06 21.32 -32.25
C ASP A 4 -16.98 20.23 -32.05
N ASN A 5 -15.82 20.71 -31.70
CA ASN A 5 -14.80 19.84 -31.20
C ASN A 5 -15.03 19.73 -29.69
N GLU A 6 -16.01 18.95 -29.31
CA GLU A 6 -16.06 18.39 -27.98
C GLU A 6 -14.85 17.50 -27.83
N THR A 7 -13.78 18.09 -27.37
CA THR A 7 -12.72 17.35 -26.72
C THR A 7 -13.36 16.74 -25.48
N ALA A 8 -13.76 15.50 -25.58
CA ALA A 8 -13.86 14.67 -24.42
C ALA A 8 -12.53 14.82 -23.71
N ALA A 9 -12.55 15.52 -22.58
CA ALA A 9 -11.46 15.52 -21.65
C ALA A 9 -11.38 14.10 -21.08
N GLY A 10 -10.82 13.20 -21.89
CA GLY A 10 -10.34 11.93 -21.42
C GLY A 10 -9.38 12.27 -20.30
N ASN A 11 -9.58 11.68 -19.14
CA ASN A 11 -8.67 11.77 -18.03
C ASN A 11 -7.39 11.03 -18.49
N ASP A 12 -6.59 11.69 -19.32
CA ASP A 12 -5.29 11.20 -19.74
C ASP A 12 -4.42 11.21 -18.50
N ALA A 13 -4.36 10.05 -17.83
CA ALA A 13 -3.45 9.87 -16.73
C ALA A 13 -2.04 10.25 -17.21
N ILE A 14 -1.38 11.19 -16.55
CA ILE A 14 -0.04 11.69 -16.88
C ILE A 14 0.96 10.52 -16.95
N PHE A 15 0.72 9.47 -16.16
CA PHE A 15 1.53 8.27 -16.10
C PHE A 15 0.68 7.02 -16.35
N SER A 16 1.26 6.03 -17.04
CA SER A 16 0.62 4.73 -17.21
C SER A 16 0.59 3.94 -15.89
N LEU A 17 -0.32 2.97 -15.81
CA LEU A 17 -0.36 2.03 -14.69
C LEU A 17 0.97 1.30 -14.50
N GLU A 18 1.63 0.90 -15.60
CA GLU A 18 2.93 0.25 -15.59
C GLU A 18 4.03 1.16 -14.99
N GLN A 19 4.03 2.44 -15.36
CA GLN A 19 4.97 3.42 -14.78
C GLN A 19 4.74 3.62 -13.27
N MET A 20 3.49 3.67 -12.85
CA MET A 20 3.14 3.78 -11.42
C MET A 20 3.55 2.52 -10.66
N ARG A 21 3.32 1.33 -11.22
CA ARG A 21 3.78 0.06 -10.64
C ARG A 21 5.31 0.03 -10.54
N GLY A 22 6.01 0.52 -11.54
CA GLY A 22 7.48 0.64 -11.52
C GLY A 22 7.99 1.48 -10.36
N ALA A 23 7.32 2.57 -10.01
CA ALA A 23 7.68 3.38 -8.84
C ALA A 23 7.50 2.62 -7.51
N TYR A 24 6.45 1.80 -7.38
CA TYR A 24 6.26 0.93 -6.22
C TYR A 24 7.27 -0.21 -6.18
N GLU A 25 7.62 -0.79 -7.33
CA GLU A 25 8.68 -1.80 -7.42
C GLU A 25 10.04 -1.25 -6.96
N HIS A 26 10.35 -0.01 -7.32
CA HIS A 26 11.56 0.66 -6.84
C HIS A 26 11.61 0.77 -5.32
N ARG A 27 10.49 1.12 -4.69
CA ARG A 27 10.36 1.13 -3.22
C ARG A 27 10.58 -0.28 -2.63
N ALA A 28 10.09 -1.31 -3.30
CA ALA A 28 10.29 -2.70 -2.89
C ALA A 28 11.76 -3.13 -2.91
N LEU A 29 12.53 -2.69 -3.91
CA LEU A 29 13.96 -2.94 -3.99
C LEU A 29 14.70 -2.29 -2.82
N TRP A 30 14.38 -1.06 -2.48
CA TRP A 30 14.96 -0.40 -1.30
C TRP A 30 14.69 -1.17 -0.03
N LEU A 31 13.45 -1.62 0.17
CA LEU A 31 13.09 -2.38 1.35
C LEU A 31 13.87 -3.70 1.43
N HIS A 32 14.01 -4.41 0.31
CA HIS A 32 14.77 -5.65 0.25
C HIS A 32 16.24 -5.44 0.66
N TYR A 33 16.93 -4.48 0.07
CA TYR A 33 18.33 -4.23 0.37
C TYR A 33 18.56 -3.70 1.79
N LEU A 34 17.64 -2.91 2.32
CA LEU A 34 17.68 -2.49 3.72
C LEU A 34 17.45 -3.66 4.66
N ALA A 35 16.56 -4.59 4.31
CA ALA A 35 16.31 -5.80 5.11
C ALA A 35 17.50 -6.75 5.09
N GLU A 36 18.16 -6.95 3.94
CA GLU A 36 19.40 -7.71 3.87
C GLU A 36 20.45 -7.14 4.82
N LYS A 37 20.63 -5.81 4.79
CA LYS A 37 21.62 -5.15 5.64
C LYS A 37 21.26 -5.26 7.12
N ALA A 38 19.99 -5.10 7.46
CA ALA A 38 19.51 -5.27 8.84
C ALA A 38 19.76 -6.68 9.37
N VAL A 39 19.58 -7.72 8.55
CA VAL A 39 19.85 -9.12 8.92
C VAL A 39 21.35 -9.35 9.11
N GLU A 40 22.20 -8.83 8.24
CA GLU A 40 23.66 -8.91 8.39
C GLU A 40 24.13 -8.28 9.70
N ASP A 41 23.52 -7.16 10.09
CA ASP A 41 23.84 -6.45 11.33
C ASP A 41 23.14 -7.05 12.57
N GLY A 42 22.29 -8.07 12.39
CA GLY A 42 21.53 -8.72 13.46
C GLY A 42 20.35 -7.90 14.02
N GLU A 43 19.92 -6.86 13.31
CA GLU A 43 18.94 -5.89 13.79
C GLU A 43 17.76 -5.71 12.83
N ASN A 44 16.77 -6.60 12.91
CA ASN A 44 15.55 -6.49 12.09
C ASN A 44 14.45 -5.59 12.73
N GLY A 45 14.44 -5.46 14.05
CA GLY A 45 13.44 -4.66 14.79
C GLY A 45 13.37 -3.18 14.38
N PRO A 46 14.49 -2.47 14.21
CA PRO A 46 14.50 -1.07 13.77
C PRO A 46 13.83 -0.83 12.43
N LEU A 47 13.90 -1.80 11.51
CA LEU A 47 13.25 -1.70 10.20
C LEU A 47 11.72 -1.74 10.31
N HIS A 48 11.17 -2.65 11.10
CA HIS A 48 9.74 -2.71 11.41
C HIS A 48 9.24 -1.40 12.05
N GLN A 49 9.99 -0.89 13.02
CA GLN A 49 9.66 0.36 13.70
C GLN A 49 9.67 1.56 12.74
N ALA A 50 10.63 1.63 11.84
CA ALA A 50 10.73 2.70 10.85
C ALA A 50 9.54 2.71 9.88
N ILE A 51 9.14 1.56 9.37
CA ILE A 51 7.98 1.42 8.48
C ILE A 51 6.68 1.76 9.23
N ARG A 52 6.52 1.31 10.47
CA ARG A 52 5.36 1.67 11.31
C ARG A 52 5.28 3.16 11.57
N LYS A 53 6.41 3.81 11.80
CA LYS A 53 6.47 5.27 11.98
C LYS A 53 6.01 6.03 10.72
N CYS A 54 6.30 5.52 9.54
CA CYS A 54 5.77 6.05 8.29
C CYS A 54 4.23 5.94 8.25
N GLY A 55 3.67 4.83 8.70
CA GLY A 55 2.22 4.65 8.84
C GLY A 55 1.58 5.64 9.82
N LEU A 56 2.21 5.85 10.98
CA LEU A 56 1.76 6.85 11.97
C LEU A 56 1.73 8.26 11.37
N TYR A 57 2.73 8.63 10.58
CA TYR A 57 2.74 9.90 9.86
C TYR A 57 1.53 10.02 8.90
N HIS A 58 1.25 8.98 8.12
CA HIS A 58 0.11 9.00 7.20
C HIS A 58 -1.23 9.02 7.94
N ALA A 59 -1.34 8.36 9.08
CA ALA A 59 -2.54 8.45 9.93
C ALA A 59 -2.85 9.90 10.27
N ASP A 60 -1.84 10.66 10.66
CA ASP A 60 -1.98 12.07 11.05
C ASP A 60 -2.30 12.99 9.86
N VAL A 61 -1.58 12.86 8.75
CA VAL A 61 -1.67 13.83 7.64
C VAL A 61 -2.71 13.50 6.58
N ARG A 62 -3.15 12.25 6.47
CA ARG A 62 -4.06 11.80 5.40
C ARG A 62 -5.39 11.27 5.90
N PHE A 63 -5.41 10.61 7.05
CA PHE A 63 -6.56 9.87 7.55
C PHE A 63 -7.26 10.52 8.74
N ALA A 64 -6.57 11.34 9.49
CA ALA A 64 -7.15 11.96 10.68
C ALA A 64 -8.03 13.18 10.34
N PRO A 65 -9.08 13.42 11.14
CA PRO A 65 -9.63 12.50 12.11
C PRO A 65 -10.46 11.38 11.44
N PHE A 66 -10.48 10.20 12.04
CA PHE A 66 -11.42 9.16 11.61
C PHE A 66 -12.85 9.57 11.97
N THR A 67 -13.72 9.59 10.98
CA THR A 67 -15.13 9.99 11.15
C THR A 67 -16.08 8.84 10.82
N THR A 68 -15.89 8.18 9.69
CA THR A 68 -16.70 7.05 9.23
C THR A 68 -15.85 6.05 8.48
N MET A 69 -16.35 4.83 8.35
CA MET A 69 -15.70 3.80 7.52
C MET A 69 -15.66 4.22 6.04
N ASP A 70 -16.69 4.89 5.55
CA ASP A 70 -16.70 5.43 4.18
C ASP A 70 -15.60 6.47 3.95
N ALA A 71 -15.41 7.39 4.89
CA ALA A 71 -14.36 8.40 4.78
C ALA A 71 -12.95 7.78 4.83
N PHE A 72 -12.75 6.77 5.66
CA PHE A 72 -11.50 6.00 5.70
C PHE A 72 -11.25 5.28 4.37
N ASP A 73 -12.25 4.57 3.87
CA ASP A 73 -12.18 3.81 2.63
C ASP A 73 -11.85 4.71 1.42
N GLU A 74 -12.45 5.88 1.34
CA GLU A 74 -12.20 6.85 0.27
C GLU A 74 -10.72 7.25 0.18
N VAL A 75 -10.06 7.45 1.31
CA VAL A 75 -8.63 7.76 1.37
C VAL A 75 -7.78 6.52 1.13
N PHE A 76 -8.12 5.40 1.77
CA PHE A 76 -7.34 4.17 1.69
C PHE A 76 -7.32 3.58 0.28
N GLN A 77 -8.46 3.57 -0.40
CA GLN A 77 -8.60 3.11 -1.79
C GLN A 77 -8.53 4.25 -2.82
N SER A 78 -7.87 5.36 -2.49
CA SER A 78 -7.66 6.43 -3.47
C SER A 78 -6.67 6.04 -4.56
N GLU A 79 -6.81 6.68 -5.73
CA GLU A 79 -5.84 6.51 -6.81
C GLU A 79 -4.50 7.21 -6.48
N PRO A 80 -3.35 6.71 -6.92
CA PRO A 80 -3.19 5.54 -7.80
C PRO A 80 -3.19 4.18 -7.11
N ALA A 81 -3.19 4.13 -5.79
CA ALA A 81 -3.02 2.87 -5.03
C ALA A 81 -4.09 1.83 -5.38
N LYS A 82 -5.35 2.23 -5.49
CA LYS A 82 -6.44 1.33 -5.84
C LYS A 82 -6.17 0.55 -7.14
N SER A 83 -5.77 1.24 -8.18
CA SER A 83 -5.45 0.62 -9.48
C SER A 83 -4.15 -0.17 -9.44
N VAL A 84 -3.12 0.36 -8.76
CA VAL A 84 -1.79 -0.26 -8.67
C VAL A 84 -1.86 -1.63 -8.00
N PHE A 85 -2.64 -1.73 -6.92
CA PHE A 85 -2.80 -2.96 -6.14
C PHE A 85 -4.01 -3.81 -6.56
N GLU A 86 -4.81 -3.34 -7.52
CA GLU A 86 -6.06 -3.99 -7.93
C GLU A 86 -6.95 -4.30 -6.71
N MET A 87 -7.23 -3.24 -5.94
CA MET A 87 -8.03 -3.37 -4.72
C MET A 87 -9.50 -3.61 -5.03
N GLU A 88 -10.10 -4.58 -4.35
CA GLU A 88 -11.51 -4.90 -4.42
C GLU A 88 -12.12 -4.91 -3.03
N THR A 89 -13.20 -4.17 -2.83
CA THR A 89 -13.96 -4.21 -1.58
C THR A 89 -14.82 -5.47 -1.53
N ILE A 90 -14.56 -6.32 -0.56
CA ILE A 90 -15.32 -7.56 -0.34
C ILE A 90 -16.49 -7.32 0.59
N GLU A 91 -16.30 -6.54 1.63
CA GLU A 91 -17.33 -6.16 2.60
C GLU A 91 -17.08 -4.73 3.08
N LYS A 92 -18.15 -3.96 3.16
CA LYS A 92 -18.12 -2.63 3.79
C LYS A 92 -19.43 -2.34 4.49
N ASN A 93 -19.33 -2.01 5.77
CA ASN A 93 -20.41 -1.51 6.60
C ASN A 93 -19.82 -0.53 7.64
N ASP A 94 -20.63 -0.09 8.60
CA ASP A 94 -20.19 0.91 9.59
C ASP A 94 -19.04 0.41 10.50
N ASP A 95 -18.93 -0.91 10.66
CA ASP A 95 -18.01 -1.55 11.59
C ASP A 95 -16.87 -2.29 10.90
N THR A 96 -17.01 -2.62 9.61
CA THR A 96 -16.07 -3.50 8.89
C THR A 96 -15.78 -2.98 7.49
N LEU A 97 -14.51 -3.00 7.13
CA LEU A 97 -14.03 -2.85 5.77
C LEU A 97 -13.07 -4.01 5.46
N SER A 98 -13.44 -4.83 4.49
CA SER A 98 -12.62 -5.93 3.99
C SER A 98 -12.25 -5.70 2.54
N ILE A 99 -10.96 -5.73 2.24
CA ILE A 99 -10.41 -5.44 0.92
C ILE A 99 -9.48 -6.57 0.50
N ASP A 100 -9.65 -7.07 -0.71
CA ASP A 100 -8.69 -7.93 -1.38
C ASP A 100 -7.78 -7.12 -2.29
N PHE A 101 -6.50 -7.46 -2.29
CA PHE A 101 -5.50 -6.94 -3.21
C PHE A 101 -5.18 -8.05 -4.21
N HIS A 102 -5.56 -7.88 -5.47
CA HIS A 102 -5.34 -8.89 -6.51
C HIS A 102 -3.96 -8.78 -7.17
N TYR A 103 -3.25 -7.70 -6.91
CA TYR A 103 -1.90 -7.46 -7.38
C TYR A 103 -1.08 -6.73 -6.32
N CYS A 104 0.19 -7.08 -6.20
CA CYS A 104 1.12 -6.35 -5.33
C CYS A 104 2.44 -6.10 -6.08
N PRO A 105 2.73 -4.85 -6.45
CA PRO A 105 3.96 -4.53 -7.17
C PRO A 105 5.21 -4.81 -6.34
N LEU A 106 5.13 -4.79 -5.01
CA LEU A 106 6.24 -5.13 -4.14
C LEU A 106 6.59 -6.62 -4.27
N VAL A 107 5.59 -7.48 -4.16
CA VAL A 107 5.75 -8.94 -4.31
C VAL A 107 6.28 -9.27 -5.70
N GLU A 108 5.76 -8.63 -6.75
CA GLU A 108 6.24 -8.86 -8.11
C GLU A 108 7.71 -8.45 -8.29
N ALA A 109 8.14 -7.34 -7.67
CA ALA A 109 9.54 -6.95 -7.68
C ALA A 109 10.44 -8.00 -7.01
N TRP A 110 10.04 -8.53 -5.86
CA TRP A 110 10.80 -9.57 -5.15
C TRP A 110 10.83 -10.89 -5.90
N LYS A 111 9.73 -11.26 -6.58
CA LYS A 111 9.71 -12.41 -7.50
C LYS A 111 10.68 -12.24 -8.66
N LYS A 112 10.76 -11.05 -9.26
CA LYS A 112 11.71 -10.72 -10.32
C LYS A 112 13.16 -10.84 -9.87
N LEU A 113 13.44 -10.56 -8.59
CA LEU A 113 14.77 -10.80 -7.98
C LEU A 113 15.06 -12.29 -7.74
N GLY A 114 14.09 -13.16 -7.89
CA GLY A 114 14.23 -14.58 -7.62
C GLY A 114 14.24 -14.95 -6.15
N LEU A 115 13.66 -14.09 -5.27
CA LEU A 115 13.63 -14.39 -3.84
C LEU A 115 12.71 -15.58 -3.54
N PRO A 116 13.10 -16.45 -2.59
CA PRO A 116 12.25 -17.54 -2.16
C PRO A 116 11.02 -17.03 -1.39
N GLN A 117 9.98 -17.86 -1.32
CA GLN A 117 8.68 -17.48 -0.76
C GLN A 117 8.74 -17.07 0.71
N ASP A 118 9.61 -17.67 1.51
CA ASP A 118 9.81 -17.32 2.93
C ASP A 118 10.41 -15.92 3.09
N GLU A 119 11.35 -15.52 2.24
CA GLU A 119 11.89 -14.16 2.22
C GLU A 119 10.84 -13.15 1.77
N ILE A 120 10.05 -13.46 0.75
CA ILE A 120 8.94 -12.62 0.30
C ILE A 120 7.93 -12.42 1.43
N SER A 121 7.57 -13.49 2.13
CA SER A 121 6.65 -13.41 3.28
C SER A 121 7.20 -12.53 4.40
N ALA A 122 8.47 -12.61 4.72
CA ALA A 122 9.12 -11.77 5.71
C ALA A 122 9.12 -10.29 5.30
N LEU A 123 9.40 -10.00 4.03
CA LEU A 123 9.34 -8.63 3.49
C LEU A 123 7.91 -8.07 3.48
N CYS A 124 6.91 -8.91 3.16
CA CYS A 124 5.51 -8.52 3.28
C CYS A 124 5.14 -8.13 4.70
N ASP A 125 5.58 -8.89 5.70
CA ASP A 125 5.30 -8.59 7.11
C ASP A 125 5.89 -7.24 7.53
N ILE A 126 7.11 -6.93 7.10
CA ILE A 126 7.73 -5.63 7.32
C ILE A 126 6.94 -4.52 6.61
N ALA A 127 6.58 -4.71 5.35
CA ALA A 127 5.83 -3.72 4.57
C ALA A 127 4.47 -3.41 5.19
N MET A 128 3.79 -4.42 5.75
CA MET A 128 2.49 -4.27 6.41
C MET A 128 2.54 -3.46 7.71
N ASP A 129 3.71 -3.21 8.26
CA ASP A 129 3.85 -2.28 9.39
C ASP A 129 3.47 -0.83 9.02
N GLY A 130 3.49 -0.48 7.74
CA GLY A 130 2.92 0.78 7.27
C GLY A 130 1.42 0.88 7.57
N ASP A 131 0.65 -0.14 7.21
CA ASP A 131 -0.79 -0.18 7.46
C ASP A 131 -1.09 -0.32 8.96
N ARG A 132 -0.35 -1.14 9.68
CA ARG A 132 -0.45 -1.23 11.14
C ARG A 132 -0.22 0.12 11.82
N GLY A 133 0.73 0.91 11.33
CA GLY A 133 1.00 2.26 11.82
C GLY A 133 -0.15 3.23 11.56
N ILE A 134 -0.80 3.15 10.39
CA ILE A 134 -2.00 3.95 10.08
C ILE A 134 -3.10 3.64 11.09
N ILE A 135 -3.41 2.37 11.27
CA ILE A 135 -4.47 1.92 12.18
C ILE A 135 -4.17 2.28 13.64
N GLU A 136 -2.94 2.09 14.08
CA GLU A 136 -2.48 2.49 15.41
C GLU A 136 -2.62 4.01 15.63
N GLY A 137 -2.23 4.81 14.66
CA GLY A 137 -2.30 6.27 14.74
C GLY A 137 -3.73 6.81 14.82
N LEU A 138 -4.70 6.13 14.23
CA LEU A 138 -6.12 6.48 14.32
C LEU A 138 -6.75 6.07 15.66
N GLY A 139 -6.25 5.01 16.30
CA GLY A 139 -6.60 4.59 17.66
C GLY A 139 -7.99 3.99 17.86
N CYS A 140 -8.83 3.93 16.83
CA CYS A 140 -10.21 3.48 16.91
C CYS A 140 -10.54 2.27 16.04
N LEU A 141 -9.59 1.81 15.26
CA LEU A 141 -9.72 0.67 14.35
C LEU A 141 -8.85 -0.49 14.80
N LYS A 142 -9.26 -1.69 14.44
CA LYS A 142 -8.47 -2.91 14.57
C LYS A 142 -8.08 -3.40 13.18
N PHE A 143 -6.84 -3.80 13.02
CA PHE A 143 -6.31 -4.36 11.78
C PHE A 143 -6.19 -5.87 11.89
N ASP A 144 -6.68 -6.58 10.89
CA ASP A 144 -6.52 -8.01 10.72
C ASP A 144 -6.02 -8.32 9.31
N LEU A 145 -4.99 -9.15 9.20
CA LEU A 145 -4.40 -9.59 7.94
C LEU A 145 -4.41 -11.11 7.90
N PRO A 146 -5.53 -11.74 7.47
CA PRO A 146 -5.68 -13.19 7.53
C PRO A 146 -4.75 -13.94 6.59
N LYS A 147 -4.32 -13.32 5.50
CA LYS A 147 -3.30 -13.89 4.59
C LYS A 147 -2.59 -12.81 3.77
N THR A 148 -1.37 -13.12 3.36
CA THR A 148 -0.59 -12.39 2.35
C THR A 148 -0.53 -13.17 1.05
N ILE A 149 -0.19 -12.49 -0.02
CA ILE A 149 -0.02 -13.07 -1.36
C ILE A 149 1.19 -14.01 -1.38
#